data_6661b08e3873f2863a91078d51d87d36
#
_entry.id   6661b08e3873f2863a91078d51d87d36
#
_cell.length_a   1.000
_cell.length_b   1.000
_cell.length_c   1.000
_cell.angle_alpha   90.00
_cell.angle_beta   90.00
_cell.angle_gamma   90.00
#
_symmetry.space_group_name_H-M   'P 1'
#
loop_
_entity.id
_entity.type
_entity.pdbx_description
1 polymer ?
#
loop_
_entity_poly.entity_id
_entity_poly.type
_entity_poly.pdbx_seq_one_letter_code
_entity_poly.pdbx_strand_id
1 'polypeptide(L)'
;MTTRPRLDFNEYLPYLINRVGWLLVIDFGQNTLARHHLSIAMWRVLAVLANDDGQRQIDVAARTSIDVSTLSRVVTRLVKMGLVTRTRSATNSREVVVRLTPKGAAVLARVIPHAIALERTAMAGVPAKDLGVVRRSLRRMYQN
;
A
#
# COMPACT_ATOMS: atom_id res chain seq x y z
N MET A 1 -5.66 -26.45 39.74
CA MET A 1 -6.51 -25.47 39.02
C MET A 1 -5.75 -24.96 37.79
N THR A 2 -6.12 -25.39 36.61
CA THR A 2 -5.47 -24.97 35.38
C THR A 2 -5.98 -23.56 35.06
N THR A 3 -5.16 -22.55 35.28
CA THR A 3 -5.48 -21.17 34.91
C THR A 3 -5.59 -21.10 33.38
N ARG A 4 -6.76 -20.81 32.88
CA ARG A 4 -6.93 -20.59 31.42
C ARG A 4 -6.01 -19.44 31.00
N PRO A 5 -5.21 -19.61 29.94
CA PRO A 5 -4.38 -18.51 29.41
C PRO A 5 -5.29 -17.34 29.01
N ARG A 6 -4.91 -16.13 29.44
CA ARG A 6 -5.62 -14.90 29.10
C ARG A 6 -4.72 -14.02 28.25
N LEU A 7 -5.27 -13.46 27.19
CA LEU A 7 -4.61 -12.47 26.35
C LEU A 7 -5.38 -11.14 26.48
N ASP A 8 -4.70 -10.08 26.92
CA ASP A 8 -5.28 -8.74 26.90
C ASP A 8 -5.20 -8.19 25.49
N PHE A 9 -6.33 -8.11 24.82
CA PHE A 9 -6.42 -7.60 23.45
C PHE A 9 -6.09 -6.11 23.35
N ASN A 10 -6.28 -5.34 24.42
CA ASN A 10 -5.97 -3.90 24.41
C ASN A 10 -4.45 -3.66 24.44
N GLU A 11 -3.67 -4.63 24.92
CA GLU A 11 -2.21 -4.58 24.97
C GLU A 11 -1.56 -5.46 23.87
N TYR A 12 -2.35 -6.29 23.18
CA TYR A 12 -1.83 -7.20 22.16
C TYR A 12 -1.52 -6.45 20.85
N LEU A 13 -0.23 -6.21 20.62
CA LEU A 13 0.26 -5.38 19.53
C LEU A 13 -0.22 -5.80 18.13
N PRO A 14 -0.25 -7.11 17.73
CA PRO A 14 -0.80 -7.52 16.45
C PRO A 14 -2.26 -7.11 16.25
N TYR A 15 -3.07 -7.16 17.30
CA TYR A 15 -4.47 -6.70 17.24
C TYR A 15 -4.57 -5.18 17.06
N LEU A 16 -3.78 -4.42 17.80
CA LEU A 16 -3.77 -2.96 17.70
C LEU A 16 -3.34 -2.49 16.31
N ILE A 17 -2.29 -3.08 15.75
CA ILE A 17 -1.80 -2.80 14.38
C ILE A 17 -2.89 -3.12 13.36
N ASN A 18 -3.51 -4.30 13.46
CA ASN A 18 -4.57 -4.72 12.55
C ASN A 18 -5.76 -3.77 12.61
N ARG A 19 -6.19 -3.40 13.81
CA ARG A 19 -7.35 -2.52 14.03
C ARG A 19 -7.15 -1.14 13.42
N VAL A 20 -5.98 -0.53 13.64
CA VAL A 20 -5.64 0.76 13.04
C VAL A 20 -5.56 0.64 11.53
N GLY A 21 -4.85 -0.36 11.03
CA GLY A 21 -4.71 -0.60 9.58
C GLY A 21 -6.06 -0.81 8.89
N TRP A 22 -6.96 -1.56 9.50
CA TRP A 22 -8.30 -1.80 8.98
C TRP A 22 -9.12 -0.50 8.85
N LEU A 23 -9.13 0.35 9.88
CA LEU A 23 -9.83 1.64 9.85
C LEU A 23 -9.31 2.55 8.74
N LEU A 24 -7.98 2.66 8.61
CA LEU A 24 -7.34 3.49 7.59
C LEU A 24 -7.65 3.00 6.17
N VAL A 25 -7.62 1.69 5.96
CA VAL A 25 -7.90 1.06 4.66
C VAL A 25 -9.35 1.27 4.24
N ILE A 26 -10.31 1.09 5.17
CA ILE A 26 -11.73 1.30 4.88
C ILE A 26 -12.02 2.76 4.57
N ASP A 27 -11.57 3.67 5.42
CA ASP A 27 -11.82 5.10 5.21
C ASP A 27 -11.24 5.59 3.87
N PHE A 28 -10.00 5.26 3.59
CA PHE A 28 -9.34 5.64 2.35
C PHE A 28 -9.99 5.01 1.12
N GLY A 29 -10.35 3.72 1.23
CA GLY A 29 -11.01 2.99 0.14
C GLY A 29 -12.38 3.59 -0.22
N GLN A 30 -13.22 3.83 0.77
CA GLN A 30 -14.59 4.29 0.55
C GLN A 30 -14.67 5.78 0.22
N ASN A 31 -13.90 6.61 0.91
CA ASN A 31 -14.03 8.06 0.82
C ASN A 31 -13.14 8.70 -0.25
N THR A 32 -12.05 8.03 -0.66
CA THR A 32 -11.10 8.55 -1.65
C THR A 32 -11.00 7.66 -2.88
N LEU A 33 -10.55 6.41 -2.72
CA LEU A 33 -10.19 5.56 -3.86
C LEU A 33 -11.39 5.19 -4.73
N ALA A 34 -12.56 4.99 -4.12
CA ALA A 34 -13.79 4.64 -4.85
C ALA A 34 -14.16 5.70 -5.90
N ARG A 35 -13.91 6.98 -5.63
CA ARG A 35 -14.14 8.10 -6.57
C ARG A 35 -13.27 8.04 -7.81
N HIS A 36 -12.16 7.32 -7.74
CA HIS A 36 -11.22 7.11 -8.85
C HIS A 36 -11.28 5.69 -9.41
N HIS A 37 -12.26 4.88 -8.99
CA HIS A 37 -12.40 3.47 -9.36
C HIS A 37 -11.17 2.62 -9.00
N LEU A 38 -10.45 3.00 -7.94
CA LEU A 38 -9.26 2.31 -7.45
C LEU A 38 -9.60 1.42 -6.25
N SER A 39 -8.99 0.24 -6.20
CA SER A 39 -8.88 -0.56 -4.99
C SER A 39 -7.62 -0.20 -4.20
N ILE A 40 -7.54 -0.64 -2.94
CA ILE A 40 -6.32 -0.51 -2.13
C ILE A 40 -5.09 -1.16 -2.81
N ALA A 41 -5.27 -2.32 -3.43
CA ALA A 41 -4.18 -2.98 -4.16
C ALA A 41 -3.70 -2.14 -5.35
N MET A 42 -4.62 -1.55 -6.13
CA MET A 42 -4.28 -0.64 -7.22
C MET A 42 -3.54 0.60 -6.73
N TRP A 43 -4.02 1.21 -5.66
CA TRP A 43 -3.36 2.35 -5.02
C TRP A 43 -1.93 2.02 -4.61
N ARG A 44 -1.71 0.87 -3.94
CA ARG A 44 -0.35 0.45 -3.54
C ARG A 44 0.59 0.32 -4.73
N VAL A 45 0.14 -0.28 -5.82
CA VAL A 45 0.93 -0.41 -7.06
C VAL A 45 1.29 0.96 -7.62
N LEU A 46 0.30 1.84 -7.78
CA LEU A 46 0.53 3.19 -8.31
C LEU A 46 1.45 4.01 -7.39
N ALA A 47 1.29 3.94 -6.08
CA ALA A 47 2.13 4.64 -5.11
C ALA A 47 3.59 4.16 -5.14
N VAL A 48 3.82 2.86 -5.30
CA VAL A 48 5.18 2.30 -5.45
C VAL A 48 5.83 2.82 -6.73
N LEU A 49 5.11 2.85 -7.85
CA LEU A 49 5.62 3.34 -9.13
C LEU A 49 5.84 4.87 -9.13
N ALA A 50 5.08 5.63 -8.35
CA ALA A 50 5.29 7.07 -8.19
C ALA A 50 6.62 7.42 -7.56
N ASN A 51 7.10 6.58 -6.64
CA ASN A 51 8.40 6.78 -5.99
C ASN A 51 9.57 6.30 -6.84
N ASP A 52 9.35 5.28 -7.65
CA ASP A 52 10.40 4.63 -8.44
C ASP A 52 9.73 3.93 -9.63
N ASP A 53 9.73 4.57 -10.78
CA ASP A 53 9.03 4.09 -11.99
C ASP A 53 9.83 3.03 -12.75
N GLY A 54 9.16 2.25 -13.56
CA GLY A 54 9.80 1.25 -14.40
C GLY A 54 10.35 0.05 -13.66
N GLN A 55 9.61 -0.43 -12.66
CA GLN A 55 9.99 -1.57 -11.85
C GLN A 55 9.56 -2.92 -12.44
N ARG A 56 10.34 -3.97 -12.16
CA ARG A 56 9.92 -5.33 -12.45
C ARG A 56 8.66 -5.69 -11.66
N GLN A 57 7.74 -6.39 -12.30
CA GLN A 57 6.48 -6.78 -11.66
C GLN A 57 6.69 -7.57 -10.37
N ILE A 58 7.75 -8.39 -10.28
CA ILE A 58 8.10 -9.15 -9.07
C ILE A 58 8.54 -8.23 -7.92
N ASP A 59 9.27 -7.16 -8.22
CA ASP A 59 9.70 -6.19 -7.20
C ASP A 59 8.53 -5.37 -6.70
N VAL A 60 7.60 -5.00 -7.58
CA VAL A 60 6.34 -4.34 -7.19
C VAL A 60 5.52 -5.26 -6.27
N ALA A 61 5.47 -6.58 -6.54
CA ALA A 61 4.79 -7.55 -5.69
C ALA A 61 5.39 -7.55 -4.27
N ALA A 62 6.72 -7.65 -4.18
CA ALA A 62 7.42 -7.64 -2.89
C ALA A 62 7.18 -6.33 -2.11
N ARG A 63 7.26 -5.18 -2.78
CA ARG A 63 7.09 -3.84 -2.15
C ARG A 63 5.66 -3.55 -1.72
N THR A 64 4.68 -4.13 -2.39
CA THR A 64 3.26 -3.95 -2.05
C THR A 64 2.72 -4.99 -1.08
N SER A 65 3.50 -6.04 -0.78
CA SER A 65 3.06 -7.23 -0.02
C SER A 65 1.84 -7.90 -0.66
N ILE A 66 1.79 -7.91 -1.99
CA ILE A 66 0.76 -8.58 -2.79
C ILE A 66 1.42 -9.79 -3.45
N ASP A 67 0.77 -10.95 -3.38
CA ASP A 67 1.28 -12.13 -4.09
C ASP A 67 1.34 -11.91 -5.61
N VAL A 68 2.27 -12.58 -6.28
CA VAL A 68 2.59 -12.34 -7.69
C VAL A 68 1.37 -12.56 -8.60
N SER A 69 0.55 -13.57 -8.31
CA SER A 69 -0.62 -13.89 -9.13
C SER A 69 -1.72 -12.83 -8.98
N THR A 70 -1.99 -12.38 -7.77
CA THR A 70 -2.92 -11.27 -7.49
C THR A 70 -2.41 -9.98 -8.10
N LEU A 71 -1.10 -9.68 -7.95
CA LEU A 71 -0.50 -8.49 -8.55
C LEU A 71 -0.66 -8.49 -10.07
N SER A 72 -0.44 -9.62 -10.74
CA SER A 72 -0.60 -9.72 -12.19
C SER A 72 -2.01 -9.33 -12.65
N ARG A 73 -3.04 -9.73 -11.90
CA ARG A 73 -4.44 -9.32 -12.15
C ARG A 73 -4.67 -7.84 -11.91
N VAL A 74 -4.11 -7.30 -10.83
CA VAL A 74 -4.17 -5.86 -10.51
C VAL A 74 -3.53 -5.03 -11.62
N VAL A 75 -2.32 -5.41 -12.05
CA VAL A 75 -1.60 -4.73 -13.14
C VAL A 75 -2.39 -4.81 -14.44
N THR A 76 -2.96 -5.98 -14.78
CA THR A 76 -3.81 -6.13 -15.98
C THR A 76 -4.99 -5.15 -15.96
N ARG A 77 -5.62 -4.97 -14.80
CA ARG A 77 -6.72 -4.02 -14.66
C ARG A 77 -6.25 -2.56 -14.77
N LEU A 78 -5.11 -2.22 -14.17
CA LEU A 78 -4.51 -0.88 -14.30
C LEU A 78 -4.12 -0.56 -15.75
N VAL A 79 -3.62 -1.56 -16.51
CA VAL A 79 -3.35 -1.41 -17.96
C VAL A 79 -4.64 -1.13 -18.73
N LYS A 80 -5.72 -1.87 -18.46
CA LYS A 80 -7.04 -1.62 -19.08
C LYS A 80 -7.59 -0.23 -18.77
N MET A 81 -7.31 0.31 -17.60
CA MET A 81 -7.67 1.68 -17.21
C MET A 81 -6.74 2.74 -17.82
N GLY A 82 -5.65 2.33 -18.46
CA GLY A 82 -4.64 3.23 -19.04
C GLY A 82 -3.77 3.94 -18.01
N LEU A 83 -3.68 3.43 -16.77
CA LEU A 83 -2.94 4.04 -15.68
C LEU A 83 -1.49 3.58 -15.61
N VAL A 84 -1.20 2.39 -16.11
CA VAL A 84 0.15 1.85 -16.24
C VAL A 84 0.32 1.17 -17.60
N THR A 85 1.57 1.01 -18.02
CA THR A 85 1.97 0.13 -19.13
C THR A 85 2.68 -1.09 -18.56
N ARG A 86 2.61 -2.19 -19.30
CA ARG A 86 3.30 -3.43 -18.97
C ARG A 86 4.04 -3.93 -20.21
N THR A 87 5.37 -4.00 -20.15
CA THR A 87 6.23 -4.43 -21.24
C THR A 87 7.20 -5.50 -20.77
N ARG A 88 7.67 -6.33 -21.71
CA ARG A 88 8.79 -7.23 -21.40
C ARG A 88 10.08 -6.42 -21.32
N SER A 89 10.97 -6.82 -20.43
CA SER A 89 12.30 -6.20 -20.31
C SER A 89 13.10 -6.38 -21.62
N ALA A 90 13.80 -5.33 -22.04
CA ALA A 90 14.67 -5.37 -23.20
C ALA A 90 15.90 -6.27 -22.99
N THR A 91 16.33 -6.43 -21.73
CA THR A 91 17.53 -7.21 -21.34
C THR A 91 17.22 -8.64 -20.95
N ASN A 92 15.98 -8.91 -20.50
CA ASN A 92 15.55 -10.24 -20.08
C ASN A 92 14.07 -10.47 -20.45
N SER A 93 13.83 -11.25 -21.50
CA SER A 93 12.48 -11.52 -22.02
C SER A 93 11.53 -12.21 -21.03
N ARG A 94 12.04 -12.76 -19.93
CA ARG A 94 11.24 -13.36 -18.85
C ARG A 94 10.77 -12.33 -17.83
N GLU A 95 11.36 -11.14 -17.81
CA GLU A 95 10.99 -10.08 -16.87
C GLU A 95 9.94 -9.15 -17.47
N VAL A 96 8.96 -8.84 -16.68
CA VAL A 96 7.89 -7.87 -17.01
C VAL A 96 8.14 -6.60 -16.22
N VAL A 97 8.19 -5.47 -16.91
CA VAL A 97 8.38 -4.14 -16.35
C VAL A 97 7.06 -3.38 -16.40
N VAL A 98 6.71 -2.74 -15.29
CA VAL A 98 5.52 -1.91 -15.13
C VAL A 98 5.93 -0.45 -15.00
N ARG A 99 5.27 0.43 -15.76
CA ARG A 99 5.54 1.87 -15.76
C ARG A 99 4.25 2.67 -15.59
N LEU A 100 4.37 3.80 -14.90
CA LEU A 100 3.28 4.74 -14.76
C LEU A 100 3.04 5.48 -16.09
N THR A 101 1.78 5.68 -16.45
CA THR A 101 1.41 6.55 -17.58
C THR A 101 1.21 7.99 -17.12
N PRO A 102 1.19 8.98 -18.03
CA PRO A 102 0.79 10.36 -17.69
C PRO A 102 -0.61 10.43 -17.06
N LYS A 103 -1.55 9.59 -17.53
CA LYS A 103 -2.88 9.45 -16.92
C LYS A 103 -2.82 8.91 -15.50
N GLY A 104 -1.99 7.87 -15.26
CA GLY A 104 -1.75 7.32 -13.91
C GLY A 104 -1.14 8.36 -12.97
N ALA A 105 -0.16 9.12 -13.44
CA ALA A 105 0.44 10.23 -12.68
C ALA A 105 -0.59 11.32 -12.34
N ALA A 106 -1.49 11.67 -13.26
CA ALA A 106 -2.55 12.64 -13.03
C ALA A 106 -3.57 12.16 -11.98
N VAL A 107 -3.91 10.87 -11.98
CA VAL A 107 -4.77 10.28 -10.93
C VAL A 107 -4.08 10.32 -9.58
N LEU A 108 -2.80 9.94 -9.50
CA LEU A 108 -2.02 9.99 -8.27
C LEU A 108 -1.92 11.41 -7.70
N ALA A 109 -1.71 12.42 -8.54
CA ALA A 109 -1.67 13.82 -8.11
C ALA A 109 -2.96 14.27 -7.40
N ARG A 110 -4.10 13.64 -7.71
CA ARG A 110 -5.39 13.89 -7.03
C ARG A 110 -5.53 13.06 -5.76
N VAL A 111 -5.00 11.85 -5.71
CA VAL A 111 -5.18 10.90 -4.60
C VAL A 111 -4.18 11.15 -3.47
N ILE A 112 -2.93 11.46 -3.76
CA ILE A 112 -1.85 11.64 -2.78
C ILE A 112 -2.19 12.69 -1.70
N PRO A 113 -2.75 13.88 -2.01
CA PRO A 113 -3.13 14.84 -0.98
C PRO A 113 -4.13 14.29 0.04
N HIS A 114 -5.06 13.44 -0.39
CA HIS A 114 -6.02 12.80 0.51
C HIS A 114 -5.36 11.73 1.39
N ALA A 115 -4.38 10.98 0.86
CA ALA A 115 -3.60 10.04 1.66
C ALA A 115 -2.81 10.75 2.77
N ILE A 116 -2.18 11.88 2.44
CA ILE A 116 -1.46 12.72 3.41
C ILE A 116 -2.42 13.31 4.45
N ALA A 117 -3.59 13.78 4.04
CA ALA A 117 -4.60 14.29 4.95
C ALA A 117 -5.12 13.21 5.92
N LEU A 118 -5.36 12.00 5.39
CA LEU A 118 -5.75 10.85 6.22
C LEU A 118 -4.67 10.51 7.25
N GLU A 119 -3.41 10.44 6.85
CA GLU A 119 -2.29 10.22 7.78
C GLU A 119 -2.29 11.28 8.90
N ARG A 120 -2.40 12.55 8.52
CA ARG A 120 -2.43 13.66 9.48
C ARG A 120 -3.58 13.52 10.49
N THR A 121 -4.77 13.19 10.02
CA THR A 121 -5.95 13.00 10.88
C THR A 121 -5.76 11.80 11.80
N ALA A 122 -5.28 10.68 11.28
CA ALA A 122 -5.09 9.45 12.04
C ALA A 122 -3.99 9.58 13.12
N MET A 123 -2.99 10.42 12.86
CA MET A 123 -1.86 10.66 13.78
C MET A 123 -2.09 11.86 14.71
N ALA A 124 -3.26 12.50 14.65
CA ALA A 124 -3.57 13.66 15.51
C ALA A 124 -3.43 13.28 16.99
N GLY A 125 -2.75 14.14 17.76
CA GLY A 125 -2.50 13.92 19.18
C GLY A 125 -1.30 13.02 19.51
N VAL A 126 -0.66 12.40 18.51
CA VAL A 126 0.58 11.63 18.74
C VAL A 126 1.79 12.56 18.54
N PRO A 127 2.69 12.68 19.53
CA PRO A 127 3.88 13.53 19.39
C PRO A 127 4.77 13.10 18.22
N ALA A 128 5.35 14.07 17.50
CA ALA A 128 6.18 13.80 16.32
C ALA A 128 7.36 12.86 16.60
N LYS A 129 7.99 12.97 17.79
CA LYS A 129 9.05 12.07 18.23
C LYS A 129 8.58 10.62 18.31
N ASP A 130 7.37 10.40 18.81
CA ASP A 130 6.79 9.06 18.99
C ASP A 130 6.39 8.46 17.64
N LEU A 131 5.87 9.27 16.70
CA LEU A 131 5.64 8.84 15.32
C LEU A 131 6.92 8.35 14.64
N GLY A 132 8.05 8.99 14.90
CA GLY A 132 9.36 8.53 14.43
C GLY A 132 9.72 7.15 14.99
N VAL A 133 9.46 6.91 16.27
CA VAL A 133 9.65 5.58 16.90
C VAL A 133 8.72 4.55 16.28
N VAL A 134 7.43 4.85 16.17
CA VAL A 134 6.43 3.95 15.57
C VAL A 134 6.83 3.53 14.15
N ARG A 135 7.21 4.48 13.29
CA ARG A 135 7.65 4.16 11.91
C ARG A 135 8.86 3.23 11.89
N ARG A 136 9.87 3.48 12.72
CA ARG A 136 11.07 2.61 12.81
C ARG A 136 10.70 1.21 13.32
N SER A 137 9.88 1.14 14.36
CA SER A 137 9.47 -0.14 14.96
C SER A 137 8.65 -0.98 13.98
N LEU A 138 7.67 -0.39 13.27
CA LEU A 138 6.89 -1.10 12.27
C LEU A 138 7.74 -1.62 11.11
N ARG A 139 8.71 -0.83 10.63
CA ARG A 139 9.65 -1.29 9.58
C ARG A 139 10.48 -2.49 10.07
N ARG A 140 10.97 -2.44 11.30
CA ARG A 140 11.74 -3.54 11.88
C ARG A 140 10.91 -4.81 12.06
N MET A 141 9.67 -4.68 12.53
CA MET A 141 8.73 -5.82 12.66
C MET A 141 8.45 -6.47 11.31
N TYR A 142 8.34 -5.67 10.25
CA TYR A 142 8.12 -6.16 8.90
C TYR A 142 9.32 -6.93 8.32
N GLN A 143 10.52 -6.68 8.83
CA GLN A 143 11.77 -7.33 8.39
C GLN A 143 12.08 -8.62 9.15
N ASN A 144 11.43 -8.88 10.29
CA ASN A 144 11.63 -10.09 11.10
C ASN A 144 10.93 -11.32 10.49
#